data_c2582eadd2b8a8506308dfe70c1a4ee0
#
_entry.id   c2582eadd2b8a8506308dfe70c1a4ee0
#
_cell.length_a   1.000
_cell.length_b   1.000
_cell.length_c   1.000
_cell.angle_alpha   90.00
_cell.angle_beta   90.00
_cell.angle_gamma   90.00
#
_symmetry.space_group_name_H-M   'P 1'
#
loop_
_entity.id
_entity.type
_entity.pdbx_description
1 polymer ?
#
loop_
_entity_poly.entity_id
_entity_poly.type
_entity_poly.pdbx_seq_one_letter_code
_entity_poly.pdbx_strand_id
1 'polypeptide(L)'
;CEPLYAPQSSMSAYECPDLFYMNGWWYLVFSQFTDRFQTLYRMSRSCNGPWIRPKTDSFDGRAFYAAKTCSDGEHRYIFGWNPTRTQNTWNFDPDPTHEGYDYKTYDWGGSLVPHEIYAREDGTLAVRSNPALKKALTVSNEIKWIPLNGDWKVDQTSVNVDSPIAYASIISENDVPHQGCLSLDFTFTPRTERFAVVLQADQEFARGYYFYLDPKRQRIEYKSAIRMHEQGGW
;
A
#
# COMPACT_ATOMS: atom_id res chain seq x y z
N CYS A 1 -0.66 -34.87 -15.50
CA CYS A 1 -0.12 -34.49 -14.18
C CYS A 1 -1.23 -33.92 -13.34
N GLU A 2 -1.23 -34.23 -12.06
CA GLU A 2 -2.17 -33.62 -11.14
C GLU A 2 -1.77 -32.17 -10.83
N PRO A 3 -2.73 -31.27 -10.58
CA PRO A 3 -2.45 -29.89 -10.20
C PRO A 3 -1.66 -29.85 -8.87
N LEU A 4 -0.64 -29.01 -8.79
CA LEU A 4 0.10 -28.78 -7.55
C LEU A 4 -0.78 -28.17 -6.45
N TYR A 5 -1.70 -27.33 -6.85
CA TYR A 5 -2.68 -26.66 -6.00
C TYR A 5 -3.97 -26.42 -6.78
N ALA A 6 -5.06 -26.85 -6.23
CA ALA A 6 -6.41 -26.62 -6.78
C ALA A 6 -7.25 -25.88 -5.73
N PRO A 7 -7.44 -24.57 -5.87
CA PRO A 7 -8.26 -23.81 -4.94
C PRO A 7 -9.73 -24.16 -5.09
N GLN A 8 -10.46 -24.14 -3.98
CA GLN A 8 -11.90 -24.37 -3.94
C GLN A 8 -12.66 -23.09 -4.36
N SER A 9 -12.47 -22.65 -5.59
CA SER A 9 -13.21 -21.52 -6.12
C SER A 9 -13.63 -21.81 -7.54
N SER A 10 -14.90 -21.60 -7.84
CA SER A 10 -15.48 -21.89 -9.15
C SER A 10 -15.34 -20.77 -10.17
N MET A 11 -14.80 -19.60 -9.79
CA MET A 11 -14.94 -18.37 -10.56
C MET A 11 -13.64 -17.62 -10.83
N SER A 12 -12.50 -18.09 -10.34
CA SER A 12 -11.29 -17.29 -10.39
C SER A 12 -10.26 -17.81 -11.37
N ALA A 13 -9.72 -16.93 -12.20
CA ALA A 13 -8.44 -17.18 -12.85
C ALA A 13 -7.31 -17.06 -11.82
N TYR A 14 -6.47 -18.09 -11.75
CA TYR A 14 -5.24 -18.11 -10.97
C TYR A 14 -4.08 -18.04 -11.95
N GLU A 15 -3.28 -17.02 -11.81
CA GLU A 15 -2.29 -16.65 -12.82
C GLU A 15 -0.91 -16.46 -12.19
N CYS A 16 0.11 -16.45 -13.03
CA CYS A 16 1.48 -16.10 -12.67
C CYS A 16 2.04 -16.89 -11.47
N PRO A 17 1.93 -18.24 -11.44
CA PRO A 17 2.43 -19.01 -10.32
C PRO A 17 3.94 -18.89 -10.18
N ASP A 18 4.41 -18.80 -8.93
CA ASP A 18 5.81 -18.77 -8.57
C ASP A 18 6.03 -19.62 -7.32
N LEU A 19 6.97 -20.55 -7.38
CA LEU A 19 7.24 -21.51 -6.32
C LEU A 19 8.68 -21.34 -5.81
N PHE A 20 8.84 -21.14 -4.50
CA PHE A 20 10.15 -21.03 -3.89
C PHE A 20 10.19 -21.62 -2.48
N TYR A 21 11.42 -21.89 -2.03
CA TYR A 21 11.70 -22.33 -0.67
C TYR A 21 12.47 -21.26 0.10
N MET A 22 12.05 -20.99 1.34
CA MET A 22 12.70 -20.03 2.23
C MET A 22 12.41 -20.37 3.70
N ASN A 23 13.42 -20.36 4.54
CA ASN A 23 13.29 -20.54 6.00
C ASN A 23 12.49 -21.78 6.43
N GLY A 24 12.69 -22.91 5.74
CA GLY A 24 12.03 -24.17 6.09
C GLY A 24 10.60 -24.32 5.56
N TRP A 25 10.16 -23.42 4.70
CA TRP A 25 8.84 -23.44 4.09
C TRP A 25 8.89 -23.33 2.57
N TRP A 26 7.99 -24.02 1.90
CA TRP A 26 7.64 -23.80 0.52
C TRP A 26 6.52 -22.77 0.41
N TYR A 27 6.66 -21.88 -0.55
CA TYR A 27 5.68 -20.84 -0.83
C TYR A 27 5.27 -20.91 -2.29
N LEU A 28 3.97 -20.93 -2.50
CA LEU A 28 3.36 -20.82 -3.82
C LEU A 28 2.68 -19.44 -3.91
N VAL A 29 3.27 -18.57 -4.69
CA VAL A 29 2.72 -17.25 -5.01
C VAL A 29 1.90 -17.35 -6.28
N PHE A 30 0.80 -16.63 -6.35
CA PHE A 30 -0.04 -16.54 -7.54
C PHE A 30 -0.93 -15.30 -7.47
N SER A 31 -1.47 -14.88 -8.62
CA SER A 31 -2.42 -13.77 -8.70
C SER A 31 -3.82 -14.30 -8.93
N GLN A 32 -4.80 -13.72 -8.25
CA GLN A 32 -6.21 -14.03 -8.40
C GLN A 32 -6.93 -12.87 -9.07
N PHE A 33 -7.40 -13.06 -10.30
CA PHE A 33 -7.95 -11.98 -11.10
C PHE A 33 -9.32 -11.51 -10.62
N THR A 34 -10.28 -12.40 -10.48
CA THR A 34 -11.70 -12.03 -10.38
C THR A 34 -12.10 -11.44 -9.02
N ASP A 35 -11.99 -12.21 -7.95
CA ASP A 35 -12.60 -11.81 -6.67
C ASP A 35 -11.79 -10.75 -5.94
N ARG A 36 -10.47 -10.92 -5.90
CA ARG A 36 -9.59 -10.09 -5.09
C ARG A 36 -8.74 -9.14 -5.90
N PHE A 37 -8.44 -9.49 -7.15
CA PHE A 37 -7.52 -8.75 -8.00
C PHE A 37 -6.21 -8.41 -7.26
N GLN A 38 -5.51 -9.45 -6.85
CA GLN A 38 -4.41 -9.33 -5.89
C GLN A 38 -3.45 -10.50 -6.02
N THR A 39 -2.18 -10.28 -5.73
CA THR A 39 -1.20 -11.36 -5.56
C THR A 39 -1.29 -11.96 -4.16
N LEU A 40 -1.39 -13.27 -4.12
CA LEU A 40 -1.61 -14.08 -2.92
C LEU A 40 -0.52 -15.12 -2.78
N TYR A 41 -0.47 -15.79 -1.61
CA TYR A 41 0.39 -16.93 -1.42
C TYR A 41 -0.25 -18.06 -0.60
N ARG A 42 0.32 -19.23 -0.74
CA ARG A 42 0.13 -20.39 0.13
C ARG A 42 1.48 -20.85 0.64
N MET A 43 1.47 -21.55 1.77
CA MET A 43 2.68 -22.08 2.40
C MET A 43 2.53 -23.54 2.74
N SER A 44 3.63 -24.29 2.70
CA SER A 44 3.68 -25.73 3.04
C SER A 44 5.05 -26.14 3.54
N ARG A 45 5.10 -27.22 4.29
CA ARG A 45 6.38 -27.88 4.64
C ARG A 45 6.92 -28.78 3.52
N SER A 46 6.10 -29.10 2.53
CA SER A 46 6.45 -29.90 1.37
C SER A 46 6.11 -29.18 0.07
N CYS A 47 6.93 -29.33 -0.97
CA CYS A 47 6.65 -28.74 -2.28
C CYS A 47 5.37 -29.28 -2.93
N ASN A 48 4.88 -30.44 -2.49
CA ASN A 48 3.65 -31.05 -3.00
C ASN A 48 2.44 -30.77 -2.11
N GLY A 49 2.57 -29.89 -1.10
CA GLY A 49 1.51 -29.63 -0.13
C GLY A 49 1.55 -30.58 1.09
N PRO A 50 0.51 -30.61 1.94
CA PRO A 50 -0.70 -29.80 1.81
C PRO A 50 -0.43 -28.30 1.95
N TRP A 51 -1.15 -27.48 1.19
CA TRP A 51 -0.99 -26.04 1.15
C TRP A 51 -1.87 -25.34 2.19
N ILE A 52 -1.25 -24.54 3.03
CA ILE A 52 -1.89 -23.76 4.09
C ILE A 52 -2.17 -22.34 3.55
N ARG A 53 -3.39 -21.87 3.76
CA ARG A 53 -3.76 -20.48 3.55
C ARG A 53 -3.58 -19.72 4.87
N PRO A 54 -2.64 -18.78 4.97
CA PRO A 54 -2.51 -17.93 6.15
C PRO A 54 -3.70 -16.96 6.27
N LYS A 55 -3.89 -16.42 7.48
CA LYS A 55 -4.95 -15.42 7.74
C LYS A 55 -4.79 -14.19 6.86
N THR A 56 -3.56 -13.71 6.71
CA THR A 56 -3.17 -12.66 5.77
C THR A 56 -2.34 -13.31 4.69
N ASP A 57 -2.90 -13.52 3.52
CA ASP A 57 -2.32 -14.27 2.41
C ASP A 57 -1.95 -13.39 1.20
N SER A 58 -1.86 -12.09 1.39
CA SER A 58 -1.47 -11.10 0.39
C SER A 58 -0.22 -10.33 0.82
N PHE A 59 0.46 -9.75 -0.14
CA PHE A 59 1.68 -8.96 0.08
C PHE A 59 1.41 -7.46 0.14
N ASP A 60 0.46 -7.00 -0.65
CA ASP A 60 0.10 -5.59 -0.79
C ASP A 60 -1.42 -5.48 -1.01
N GLY A 61 -1.88 -4.28 -1.25
CA GLY A 61 -3.27 -3.97 -1.49
C GLY A 61 -3.82 -4.59 -2.77
N ARG A 62 -5.08 -4.28 -3.01
CA ARG A 62 -5.74 -4.64 -4.25
C ARG A 62 -5.03 -3.98 -5.43
N ALA A 63 -4.93 -4.68 -6.55
CA ALA A 63 -4.22 -4.29 -7.76
C ALA A 63 -2.68 -4.45 -7.76
N PHE A 64 -2.05 -4.91 -6.66
CA PHE A 64 -0.70 -5.45 -6.73
C PHE A 64 -0.78 -6.85 -7.38
N TYR A 65 -0.43 -6.93 -8.66
CA TYR A 65 -0.82 -8.05 -9.51
C TYR A 65 0.33 -8.65 -10.32
N ALA A 66 0.12 -9.87 -10.83
CA ALA A 66 1.02 -10.63 -11.68
C ALA A 66 2.45 -10.75 -11.12
N ALA A 67 2.58 -10.76 -9.80
CA ALA A 67 3.87 -10.67 -9.16
C ALA A 67 4.71 -11.95 -9.28
N LYS A 68 6.01 -11.75 -9.42
CA LYS A 68 7.05 -12.77 -9.44
C LYS A 68 8.12 -12.46 -8.42
N THR A 69 8.82 -13.48 -7.94
CA THR A 69 9.90 -13.31 -6.98
C THR A 69 11.25 -13.64 -7.58
N CYS A 70 12.29 -13.01 -7.05
CA CYS A 70 13.67 -13.41 -7.29
C CYS A 70 14.50 -13.24 -6.01
N SER A 71 15.66 -13.89 -5.97
CA SER A 71 16.61 -13.77 -4.85
C SER A 71 17.99 -13.40 -5.39
N ASP A 72 18.69 -12.55 -4.64
CA ASP A 72 20.09 -12.24 -4.85
C ASP A 72 21.05 -13.17 -4.05
N GLY A 73 20.48 -14.13 -3.31
CA GLY A 73 21.19 -15.07 -2.45
C GLY A 73 21.08 -14.69 -0.96
N GLU A 74 20.92 -13.45 -0.62
CA GLU A 74 20.75 -12.94 0.75
C GLU A 74 19.31 -12.52 1.02
N HIS A 75 18.72 -11.79 0.07
CA HIS A 75 17.37 -11.26 0.15
C HIS A 75 16.48 -11.87 -0.95
N ARG A 76 15.18 -11.84 -0.71
CA ARG A 76 14.18 -12.17 -1.72
C ARG A 76 13.27 -10.98 -1.96
N TYR A 77 13.02 -10.73 -3.23
CA TYR A 77 12.18 -9.61 -3.68
C TYR A 77 10.98 -10.13 -4.43
N ILE A 78 9.88 -9.39 -4.36
CA ILE A 78 8.69 -9.60 -5.17
C ILE A 78 8.44 -8.36 -6.02
N PHE A 79 8.17 -8.57 -7.29
CA PHE A 79 7.89 -7.53 -8.27
C PHE A 79 6.49 -7.76 -8.81
N GLY A 80 5.62 -6.85 -8.51
CA GLY A 80 4.27 -6.80 -9.07
C GLY A 80 4.05 -5.48 -9.80
N TRP A 81 2.95 -5.37 -10.50
CA TRP A 81 2.58 -4.12 -11.13
C TRP A 81 1.23 -3.62 -10.61
N ASN A 82 1.11 -2.31 -10.54
CA ASN A 82 -0.14 -1.65 -10.24
C ASN A 82 -0.63 -0.98 -11.52
N PRO A 83 -1.77 -1.42 -12.08
CA PRO A 83 -2.37 -0.72 -13.20
C PRO A 83 -2.74 0.70 -12.78
N THR A 84 -2.47 1.66 -13.62
CA THR A 84 -2.85 3.05 -13.40
C THR A 84 -4.22 3.33 -14.01
N ARG A 85 -4.88 4.36 -13.51
CA ARG A 85 -6.11 4.87 -14.12
C ARG A 85 -5.79 6.13 -14.88
N THR A 86 -6.27 6.23 -16.10
CA THR A 86 -6.09 7.42 -16.93
C THR A 86 -7.01 8.55 -16.52
N GLN A 87 -8.11 8.24 -15.82
CA GLN A 87 -9.05 9.23 -15.30
C GLN A 87 -9.53 8.84 -13.89
N ASN A 88 -9.78 9.84 -13.08
CA ASN A 88 -10.34 9.70 -11.73
C ASN A 88 -11.87 9.52 -11.78
N THR A 89 -12.36 8.75 -12.74
CA THR A 89 -13.78 8.49 -12.89
C THR A 89 -14.18 7.36 -11.96
N TRP A 90 -14.92 7.69 -10.94
CA TRP A 90 -15.61 6.72 -10.07
C TRP A 90 -16.74 6.00 -10.81
N ASN A 91 -17.11 6.46 -11.98
CA ASN A 91 -18.13 5.89 -12.81
C ASN A 91 -17.49 4.84 -13.72
N PHE A 92 -18.06 3.65 -13.71
CA PHE A 92 -17.76 2.57 -14.65
C PHE A 92 -18.20 2.88 -16.09
N ASP A 93 -18.49 4.14 -16.41
CA ASP A 93 -18.80 4.54 -17.77
C ASP A 93 -17.53 4.44 -18.62
N PRO A 94 -17.50 3.54 -19.58
CA PRO A 94 -16.36 3.36 -20.44
C PRO A 94 -16.22 4.63 -21.31
N ASP A 95 -15.11 5.34 -21.16
CA ASP A 95 -14.75 6.39 -22.08
C ASP A 95 -14.45 5.74 -23.45
N PRO A 96 -15.20 6.03 -24.50
CA PRO A 96 -15.00 5.41 -25.80
C PRO A 96 -13.65 5.75 -26.45
N THR A 97 -12.92 6.72 -25.92
CA THR A 97 -11.59 7.09 -26.41
C THR A 97 -10.49 6.18 -25.91
N HIS A 98 -10.75 5.33 -24.94
CA HIS A 98 -9.77 4.39 -24.36
C HIS A 98 -9.92 2.97 -24.89
N GLU A 99 -10.00 2.82 -26.21
CA GLU A 99 -9.96 1.48 -26.81
C GLU A 99 -8.65 0.76 -26.49
N GLY A 100 -8.77 -0.48 -26.01
CA GLY A 100 -7.63 -1.32 -25.64
C GLY A 100 -7.38 -1.45 -24.15
N TYR A 101 -8.01 -0.64 -23.30
CA TYR A 101 -7.97 -0.84 -21.86
C TYR A 101 -9.06 -1.80 -21.41
N ASP A 102 -8.71 -2.68 -20.47
CA ASP A 102 -9.70 -3.56 -19.85
C ASP A 102 -10.73 -2.69 -19.10
N TYR A 103 -12.00 -2.89 -19.42
CA TYR A 103 -13.11 -2.04 -18.97
C TYR A 103 -12.89 -0.54 -19.20
N LYS A 104 -11.95 -0.15 -20.05
CA LYS A 104 -11.63 1.25 -20.35
C LYS A 104 -11.33 2.13 -19.12
N THR A 105 -11.01 1.52 -17.99
CA THR A 105 -10.75 2.21 -16.72
C THR A 105 -9.32 2.07 -16.22
N TYR A 106 -8.58 1.07 -16.73
CA TYR A 106 -7.21 0.80 -16.29
C TYR A 106 -6.25 0.89 -17.46
N ASP A 107 -5.14 1.56 -17.21
CA ASP A 107 -3.93 1.42 -18.01
C ASP A 107 -3.12 0.24 -17.44
N TRP A 108 -3.16 -0.86 -18.15
CA TRP A 108 -2.43 -2.08 -17.79
C TRP A 108 -0.92 -1.95 -17.92
N GLY A 109 -0.42 -0.87 -18.55
CA GLY A 109 1.00 -0.53 -18.57
C GLY A 109 1.58 -0.20 -17.20
N GLY A 110 0.77 0.40 -16.33
CA GLY A 110 0.99 0.58 -14.91
C GLY A 110 2.41 0.89 -14.41
N SER A 111 2.60 0.73 -13.11
CA SER A 111 3.90 0.91 -12.45
C SER A 111 4.41 -0.39 -11.86
N LEU A 112 5.70 -0.68 -12.07
CA LEU A 112 6.37 -1.79 -11.40
C LEU A 112 6.61 -1.43 -9.93
N VAL A 113 6.15 -2.29 -9.02
CA VAL A 113 6.28 -2.10 -7.58
C VAL A 113 7.13 -3.22 -6.99
N PRO A 114 8.34 -2.93 -6.50
CA PRO A 114 9.20 -3.89 -5.83
C PRO A 114 9.02 -3.84 -4.31
N HIS A 115 8.96 -5.01 -3.68
CA HIS A 115 9.08 -5.17 -2.23
C HIS A 115 10.14 -6.22 -1.89
N GLU A 116 10.74 -6.10 -0.72
CA GLU A 116 11.53 -7.19 -0.14
C GLU A 116 10.59 -8.09 0.67
N ILE A 117 10.69 -9.41 0.47
CA ILE A 117 9.93 -10.42 1.22
C ILE A 117 10.76 -10.89 2.40
N TYR A 118 10.14 -11.05 3.54
CA TYR A 118 10.72 -11.77 4.67
C TYR A 118 9.68 -12.70 5.32
N ALA A 119 10.18 -13.78 5.93
CA ALA A 119 9.33 -14.68 6.71
C ALA A 119 9.33 -14.25 8.18
N ARG A 120 8.16 -14.25 8.79
CA ARG A 120 8.01 -14.13 10.24
C ARG A 120 8.36 -15.44 10.93
N GLU A 121 8.45 -15.45 12.25
CA GLU A 121 8.78 -16.63 13.05
C GLU A 121 7.80 -17.80 12.82
N ASP A 122 6.53 -17.52 12.59
CA ASP A 122 5.50 -18.52 12.29
C ASP A 122 5.54 -19.02 10.84
N GLY A 123 6.46 -18.51 10.03
CA GLY A 123 6.62 -18.81 8.61
C GLY A 123 5.71 -17.99 7.70
N THR A 124 4.82 -17.15 8.22
CA THR A 124 4.03 -16.28 7.35
C THR A 124 4.90 -15.21 6.68
N LEU A 125 4.57 -14.86 5.44
CA LEU A 125 5.30 -13.84 4.69
C LEU A 125 4.82 -12.44 5.01
N ALA A 126 5.76 -11.51 4.97
CA ALA A 126 5.51 -10.09 4.95
C ALA A 126 6.43 -9.40 3.96
N VAL A 127 6.13 -8.16 3.67
CA VAL A 127 6.93 -7.30 2.79
C VAL A 127 7.37 -6.04 3.51
N ARG A 128 8.47 -5.49 3.04
CA ARG A 128 8.97 -4.17 3.43
C ARG A 128 9.51 -3.44 2.20
N SER A 129 9.68 -2.13 2.32
CA SER A 129 10.27 -1.35 1.25
C SER A 129 11.70 -1.84 0.97
N ASN A 130 12.07 -1.89 -0.31
CA ASN A 130 13.42 -2.30 -0.70
C ASN A 130 14.47 -1.33 -0.15
N PRO A 131 15.45 -1.79 0.66
CA PRO A 131 16.50 -0.93 1.22
C PRO A 131 17.34 -0.22 0.16
N ALA A 132 17.48 -0.81 -1.03
CA ALA A 132 18.21 -0.19 -2.13
C ALA A 132 17.53 1.08 -2.65
N LEU A 133 16.19 1.14 -2.64
CA LEU A 133 15.46 2.36 -2.98
C LEU A 133 15.77 3.48 -1.99
N LYS A 134 15.78 3.18 -0.70
CA LYS A 134 16.13 4.16 0.34
C LYS A 134 17.57 4.67 0.18
N LYS A 135 18.52 3.79 -0.16
CA LYS A 135 19.92 4.17 -0.41
C LYS A 135 20.09 5.03 -1.68
N ALA A 136 19.21 4.86 -2.66
CA ALA A 136 19.24 5.67 -3.88
C ALA A 136 18.75 7.12 -3.66
N LEU A 137 18.04 7.37 -2.57
CA LEU A 137 17.60 8.71 -2.16
C LEU A 137 18.71 9.38 -1.35
N THR A 138 19.52 10.18 -2.02
CA THR A 138 20.76 10.76 -1.44
C THR A 138 20.59 12.16 -0.86
N VAL A 139 19.48 12.82 -1.17
CA VAL A 139 19.16 14.16 -0.69
C VAL A 139 18.16 14.06 0.46
N SER A 140 18.55 14.59 1.62
CA SER A 140 17.64 14.73 2.77
C SER A 140 17.13 16.17 2.82
N ASN A 141 15.84 16.35 2.90
CA ASN A 141 15.20 17.64 3.10
C ASN A 141 14.59 17.70 4.50
N GLU A 142 14.86 18.75 5.22
CA GLU A 142 14.16 19.05 6.47
C GLU A 142 12.80 19.67 6.14
N ILE A 143 11.77 19.21 6.83
CA ILE A 143 10.44 19.78 6.72
C ILE A 143 10.29 20.82 7.83
N LYS A 144 10.08 22.07 7.43
CA LYS A 144 9.66 23.13 8.34
C LYS A 144 8.14 23.15 8.41
N TRP A 145 7.61 23.41 9.59
CA TRP A 145 6.20 23.27 9.86
C TRP A 145 5.55 24.61 10.22
N ILE A 146 4.39 24.89 9.65
CA ILE A 146 3.54 26.04 9.94
C ILE A 146 2.23 25.54 10.55
N PRO A 147 1.97 25.83 11.84
CA PRO A 147 0.67 25.58 12.44
C PRO A 147 -0.45 26.37 11.74
N LEU A 148 -1.55 25.72 11.41
CA LEU A 148 -2.74 26.35 10.86
C LEU A 148 -3.85 26.45 11.91
N ASN A 149 -4.06 25.39 12.66
CA ASN A 149 -5.03 25.32 13.74
C ASN A 149 -4.50 24.49 14.91
N GLY A 150 -4.81 24.92 16.13
CA GLY A 150 -4.39 24.24 17.36
C GLY A 150 -3.04 24.75 17.91
N ASP A 151 -2.79 24.39 19.15
CA ASP A 151 -1.60 24.84 19.89
C ASP A 151 -0.44 23.87 19.66
N TRP A 152 0.17 23.96 18.50
CA TRP A 152 1.32 23.14 18.13
C TRP A 152 2.60 23.61 18.81
N LYS A 153 3.33 22.67 19.36
CA LYS A 153 4.74 22.87 19.76
C LYS A 153 5.60 22.32 18.66
N VAL A 154 6.36 23.18 18.02
CA VAL A 154 7.23 22.85 16.89
C VAL A 154 8.68 22.99 17.33
N ASP A 155 9.43 21.90 17.26
CA ASP A 155 10.87 21.83 17.47
C ASP A 155 11.57 21.51 16.14
N GLN A 156 12.88 21.47 16.12
CA GLN A 156 13.66 21.20 14.91
C GLN A 156 13.32 19.84 14.25
N THR A 157 12.98 18.84 15.05
CA THR A 157 12.77 17.46 14.57
C THR A 157 11.41 16.90 14.92
N SER A 158 10.60 17.63 15.68
CA SER A 158 9.31 17.12 16.16
C SER A 158 8.22 18.18 16.16
N VAL A 159 7.00 17.72 16.04
CA VAL A 159 5.79 18.53 16.19
C VAL A 159 4.83 17.83 17.14
N ASN A 160 4.30 18.57 18.09
CA ASN A 160 3.41 18.04 19.11
C ASN A 160 2.15 18.90 19.24
N VAL A 161 1.01 18.26 19.43
CA VAL A 161 -0.25 18.94 19.71
C VAL A 161 -1.07 18.12 20.70
N ASP A 162 -1.73 18.80 21.62
CA ASP A 162 -2.81 18.24 22.42
C ASP A 162 -4.09 19.03 22.13
N SER A 163 -5.02 18.40 21.44
CA SER A 163 -6.27 19.03 21.02
C SER A 163 -7.46 18.11 21.31
N PRO A 164 -7.91 18.05 22.56
CA PRO A 164 -8.87 17.05 23.01
C PRO A 164 -10.30 17.26 22.48
N ILE A 165 -10.62 18.47 22.06
CA ILE A 165 -12.01 18.85 21.67
C ILE A 165 -12.08 19.60 20.32
N ALA A 166 -10.95 19.87 19.70
CA ALA A 166 -10.90 20.66 18.47
C ALA A 166 -10.00 19.98 17.43
N TYR A 167 -10.25 20.30 16.18
CA TYR A 167 -9.39 19.92 15.09
C TYR A 167 -8.08 20.71 15.12
N ALA A 168 -6.96 20.03 14.96
CA ALA A 168 -5.65 20.65 14.85
C ALA A 168 -5.00 20.29 13.52
N SER A 169 -4.35 21.25 12.88
CA SER A 169 -3.67 21.04 11.60
C SER A 169 -2.37 21.84 11.51
N ILE A 170 -1.42 21.25 10.80
CA ILE A 170 -0.10 21.81 10.54
C ILE A 170 0.27 21.46 9.10
N ILE A 171 1.01 22.34 8.43
CA ILE A 171 1.43 22.15 7.04
C ILE A 171 2.95 22.35 6.92
N SER A 172 3.56 21.74 5.91
CA SER A 172 4.94 22.07 5.55
C SER A 172 5.04 23.49 4.97
N GLU A 173 6.07 24.24 5.37
CA GLU A 173 6.35 25.56 4.82
C GLU A 173 6.70 25.50 3.33
N ASN A 174 7.46 24.48 2.95
CA ASN A 174 7.90 24.27 1.57
C ASN A 174 7.20 23.10 0.94
N ASP A 175 7.10 23.13 -0.38
CA ASP A 175 6.63 22.02 -1.16
C ASP A 175 7.50 20.76 -0.91
N VAL A 176 6.85 19.66 -0.65
CA VAL A 176 7.52 18.35 -0.53
C VAL A 176 7.75 17.79 -1.93
N PRO A 177 8.95 17.28 -2.25
CA PRO A 177 9.22 16.70 -3.55
C PRO A 177 8.21 15.60 -3.94
N HIS A 178 7.77 15.59 -5.20
CA HIS A 178 6.86 14.55 -5.72
C HIS A 178 7.47 13.15 -5.71
N GLN A 179 8.80 13.05 -5.70
CA GLN A 179 9.54 11.79 -5.66
C GLN A 179 10.42 11.77 -4.41
N GLY A 180 10.25 10.78 -3.57
CA GLY A 180 11.00 10.69 -2.33
C GLY A 180 10.48 9.62 -1.40
N CYS A 181 11.07 9.58 -0.22
CA CYS A 181 10.64 8.76 0.91
C CYS A 181 10.39 9.68 2.10
N LEU A 182 9.18 9.68 2.61
CA LEU A 182 8.83 10.36 3.85
C LEU A 182 8.85 9.33 4.99
N SER A 183 9.65 9.59 6.02
CA SER A 183 9.67 8.79 7.25
C SER A 183 9.16 9.63 8.40
N LEU A 184 8.15 9.15 9.10
CA LEU A 184 7.55 9.81 10.25
C LEU A 184 7.42 8.80 11.39
N ASP A 185 7.89 9.20 12.56
CA ASP A 185 7.69 8.44 13.80
C ASP A 185 6.57 9.09 14.62
N PHE A 186 5.60 8.29 15.04
CA PHE A 186 4.44 8.78 15.77
C PHE A 186 4.44 8.27 17.20
N THR A 187 4.29 9.19 18.14
CA THR A 187 3.95 8.88 19.52
C THR A 187 2.56 9.42 19.83
N PHE A 188 1.70 8.58 20.33
CA PHE A 188 0.32 8.97 20.67
C PHE A 188 -0.11 8.39 22.01
N THR A 189 -1.06 9.07 22.64
CA THR A 189 -1.64 8.64 23.93
C THR A 189 -2.79 7.66 23.70
N PRO A 190 -3.22 6.89 24.72
CA PRO A 190 -4.42 6.04 24.60
C PRO A 190 -5.71 6.80 24.29
N ARG A 191 -5.71 8.13 24.47
CA ARG A 191 -6.85 9.00 24.15
C ARG A 191 -6.89 9.44 22.70
N THR A 192 -5.79 9.32 21.97
CA THR A 192 -5.71 9.72 20.57
C THR A 192 -6.73 8.93 19.75
N GLU A 193 -7.62 9.64 19.09
CA GLU A 193 -8.65 9.01 18.30
C GLU A 193 -8.16 8.70 16.89
N ARG A 194 -8.02 9.71 16.08
CA ARG A 194 -7.65 9.56 14.68
C ARG A 194 -6.87 10.79 14.23
N PHE A 195 -5.83 10.56 13.46
CA PHE A 195 -5.09 11.62 12.81
C PHE A 195 -4.74 11.21 11.37
N ALA A 196 -4.31 12.17 10.57
CA ALA A 196 -3.93 11.90 9.18
C ALA A 196 -2.62 12.59 8.83
N VAL A 197 -1.86 11.92 7.96
CA VAL A 197 -0.84 12.56 7.14
C VAL A 197 -1.44 12.76 5.76
N VAL A 198 -1.35 13.98 5.25
CA VAL A 198 -1.88 14.32 3.93
C VAL A 198 -0.73 14.72 3.03
N LEU A 199 -0.56 14.02 1.92
CA LEU A 199 0.45 14.33 0.92
C LEU A 199 -0.19 15.04 -0.28
N GLN A 200 0.57 15.94 -0.91
CA GLN A 200 0.11 16.71 -2.07
C GLN A 200 -1.23 17.44 -1.81
N ALA A 201 -1.36 17.93 -0.59
CA ALA A 201 -2.55 18.69 -0.20
C ALA A 201 -2.54 20.09 -0.84
N ASP A 202 -3.71 20.56 -1.23
CA ASP A 202 -3.90 21.99 -1.43
C ASP A 202 -3.98 22.73 -0.08
N GLN A 203 -3.95 24.05 -0.12
CA GLN A 203 -3.95 24.87 1.10
C GLN A 203 -5.19 24.71 1.96
N GLU A 204 -6.29 24.26 1.37
CA GLU A 204 -7.57 24.07 2.05
C GLU A 204 -7.77 22.60 2.49
N PHE A 205 -6.83 21.71 2.22
CA PHE A 205 -6.97 20.27 2.39
C PHE A 205 -8.18 19.68 1.66
N ALA A 206 -8.63 20.32 0.60
CA ALA A 206 -9.75 19.83 -0.20
C ALA A 206 -9.33 18.68 -1.12
N ARG A 207 -8.06 18.65 -1.53
CA ARG A 207 -7.45 17.60 -2.35
C ARG A 207 -6.21 17.08 -1.67
N GLY A 208 -5.88 15.80 -1.90
CA GLY A 208 -4.68 15.19 -1.37
C GLY A 208 -4.79 13.69 -1.21
N TYR A 209 -3.68 13.11 -0.79
CA TYR A 209 -3.58 11.69 -0.44
C TYR A 209 -3.57 11.54 1.06
N TYR A 210 -4.66 11.06 1.63
CA TYR A 210 -4.87 10.96 3.07
C TYR A 210 -4.47 9.60 3.59
N PHE A 211 -3.54 9.58 4.52
CA PHE A 211 -3.19 8.41 5.31
C PHE A 211 -3.73 8.60 6.72
N TYR A 212 -4.88 8.02 6.98
CA TYR A 212 -5.49 8.06 8.30
C TYR A 212 -4.94 6.96 9.19
N LEU A 213 -4.51 7.34 10.37
CA LEU A 213 -4.10 6.45 11.42
C LEU A 213 -5.17 6.45 12.51
N ASP A 214 -5.70 5.28 12.83
CA ASP A 214 -6.72 5.07 13.85
C ASP A 214 -6.15 4.14 14.93
N PRO A 215 -5.53 4.68 15.98
CA PRO A 215 -4.91 3.87 17.02
C PRO A 215 -5.91 3.01 17.78
N LYS A 216 -7.13 3.48 18.00
CA LYS A 216 -8.18 2.74 18.71
C LYS A 216 -8.63 1.50 17.95
N ARG A 217 -8.71 1.58 16.62
CA ARG A 217 -9.10 0.46 15.76
C ARG A 217 -7.91 -0.30 15.20
N GLN A 218 -6.69 0.12 15.52
CA GLN A 218 -5.44 -0.48 15.05
C GLN A 218 -5.40 -0.62 13.53
N ARG A 219 -5.77 0.43 12.81
CA ARG A 219 -5.81 0.41 11.35
C ARG A 219 -5.25 1.68 10.72
N ILE A 220 -4.76 1.52 9.50
CA ILE A 220 -4.39 2.60 8.60
C ILE A 220 -5.35 2.56 7.42
N GLU A 221 -5.91 3.71 7.06
CA GLU A 221 -6.76 3.87 5.89
C GLU A 221 -6.09 4.83 4.91
N TYR A 222 -6.04 4.45 3.65
CA TYR A 222 -5.65 5.34 2.57
C TYR A 222 -6.88 5.80 1.81
N LYS A 223 -6.94 7.10 1.55
CA LYS A 223 -7.96 7.71 0.68
C LYS A 223 -7.31 8.73 -0.23
N SER A 224 -7.50 8.59 -1.53
CA SER A 224 -7.32 9.69 -2.45
C SER A 224 -8.68 10.40 -2.53
N ALA A 225 -8.79 11.61 -2.01
CA ALA A 225 -10.09 12.24 -1.94
C ALA A 225 -10.02 13.70 -2.37
N ILE A 226 -10.94 14.04 -3.23
CA ILE A 226 -11.61 15.33 -3.20
C ILE A 226 -12.48 15.29 -1.94
N ARG A 227 -12.49 16.35 -1.13
CA ARG A 227 -13.36 16.40 0.06
C ARG A 227 -14.81 16.19 -0.32
N MET A 228 -15.52 15.43 0.50
CA MET A 228 -16.88 14.98 0.21
C MET A 228 -17.91 16.11 0.01
N HIS A 229 -17.67 17.32 0.50
CA HIS A 229 -18.59 18.44 0.28
C HIS A 229 -18.64 18.92 -1.19
N GLU A 230 -17.59 18.68 -1.98
CA GLU A 230 -17.64 18.93 -3.44
C GLU A 230 -18.49 17.89 -4.18
N GLN A 231 -18.78 16.76 -3.54
CA GLN A 231 -19.61 15.70 -4.10
C GLN A 231 -21.06 15.71 -3.59
N GLY A 232 -21.45 16.72 -2.84
CA GLY A 232 -22.84 16.97 -2.47
C GLY A 232 -23.41 16.05 -1.40
N GLY A 233 -22.61 15.49 -0.50
CA GLY A 233 -23.20 14.70 0.57
C GLY A 233 -22.21 14.12 1.58
N TRP A 234 -22.67 14.09 2.79
CA TRP A 234 -22.20 13.23 3.87
C TRP A 234 -22.99 11.93 3.87
#